data_aeac6eddf558b7e0f84aa636a973b060
#
_entry.id   aeac6eddf558b7e0f84aa636a973b060
#
_cell.length_a   1.000
_cell.length_b   1.000
_cell.length_c   1.000
_cell.angle_alpha   90.00
_cell.angle_beta   90.00
_cell.angle_gamma   90.00
#
_symmetry.space_group_name_H-M   'P 1'
#
loop_
_entity.id
_entity.type
_entity.pdbx_description
1 polymer ?
#
loop_
_entity_poly.entity_id
_entity_poly.type
_entity_poly.pdbx_seq_one_letter_code
_entity_poly.pdbx_strand_id
1 'polypeptide(L)' 'MRILVINNDGGGFADYVDAEPATTVMQLFQRQVPHGSARDYLIRVNRQPTAPDQVLQEGDRVSFTPTKIEGA' A
#
# COMPACT_ATOMS: atom_id res chain seq x y z
N MET A 1 -14.42 -4.15 -3.12
CA MET A 1 -13.78 -4.69 -1.88
C MET A 1 -13.36 -3.55 -1.00
N ARG A 2 -13.41 -3.77 0.27
CA ARG A 2 -12.98 -2.81 1.27
C ARG A 2 -11.61 -3.19 1.79
N ILE A 3 -10.66 -2.27 1.64
CA ILE A 3 -9.25 -2.49 2.00
C ILE A 3 -8.84 -1.43 3.02
N LEU A 4 -8.19 -1.83 4.10
CA LEU A 4 -7.61 -0.87 5.03
C LEU A 4 -6.24 -0.48 4.52
N VAL A 5 -6.06 0.79 4.18
CA VAL A 5 -4.78 1.32 3.73
C VAL A 5 -4.13 2.08 4.86
N ILE A 6 -2.88 1.76 5.14
CA ILE A 6 -2.06 2.46 6.12
C ILE A 6 -0.85 3.01 5.39
N ASN A 7 -0.78 4.32 5.28
CA ASN A 7 0.34 4.99 4.64
C ASN A 7 1.14 5.71 5.72
N ASN A 8 2.35 5.25 5.96
CA ASN A 8 3.23 5.78 7.00
C ASN A 8 4.14 6.90 6.49
N ASP A 9 3.87 7.42 5.30
CA ASP A 9 4.62 8.53 4.74
C ASP A 9 4.09 9.86 5.29
N GLY A 10 5.00 10.77 5.62
CA GLY A 10 4.63 12.07 6.18
C GLY A 10 3.93 11.93 7.52
N GLY A 11 2.77 12.57 7.64
CA GLY A 11 1.98 12.55 8.87
C GLY A 11 1.25 11.25 9.13
N GLY A 12 1.29 10.33 8.18
CA GLY A 12 0.58 9.08 8.27
C GLY A 12 -0.88 9.18 7.86
N PHE A 13 -1.42 8.06 7.44
CA PHE A 13 -2.80 7.97 7.00
C PHE A 13 -3.28 6.53 7.20
N ALA A 14 -4.46 6.38 7.73
CA ALA A 14 -5.07 5.05 7.87
C ALA A 14 -6.57 5.20 7.64
N ASP A 15 -7.07 4.57 6.59
CA ASP A 15 -8.49 4.61 6.27
C ASP A 15 -8.86 3.45 5.35
N TYR A 16 -10.14 3.16 5.30
CA TYR A 16 -10.65 2.17 4.38
C TYR A 16 -10.87 2.80 3.01
N VAL A 17 -10.54 2.04 1.98
CA VAL A 17 -10.80 2.44 0.60
C VAL A 17 -11.54 1.32 -0.11
N ASP A 18 -12.31 1.67 -1.13
CA ASP A 18 -12.94 0.69 -1.99
C ASP A 18 -12.05 0.39 -3.17
N ALA A 19 -11.88 -0.89 -3.47
CA ALA A 19 -11.12 -1.34 -4.62
C ALA A 19 -11.95 -2.34 -5.42
N GLU A 20 -11.73 -2.35 -6.73
CA GLU A 20 -12.38 -3.31 -7.61
C GLU A 20 -11.90 -4.73 -7.30
N PRO A 21 -12.75 -5.75 -7.51
CA PRO A 21 -12.27 -7.13 -7.46
C PRO A 21 -11.07 -7.33 -8.38
N ALA A 22 -10.15 -8.17 -7.97
CA ALA A 22 -8.91 -8.47 -8.70
C ALA A 22 -7.89 -7.33 -8.71
N THR A 23 -8.08 -6.28 -7.89
CA THR A 23 -7.06 -5.25 -7.73
C THR A 23 -5.80 -5.86 -7.12
N THR A 24 -4.65 -5.55 -7.70
CA THR A 24 -3.36 -5.99 -7.17
C THR A 24 -2.78 -4.96 -6.20
N VAL A 25 -1.80 -5.40 -5.42
CA VAL A 25 -1.06 -4.53 -4.50
C VAL A 25 -0.47 -3.34 -5.23
N MET A 26 0.15 -3.58 -6.40
CA MET A 26 0.77 -2.50 -7.18
C MET A 26 -0.26 -1.50 -7.69
N GLN A 27 -1.42 -1.97 -8.13
CA GLN A 27 -2.49 -1.08 -8.57
C GLN A 27 -2.99 -0.20 -7.43
N LEU A 28 -3.14 -0.79 -6.24
CA LEU A 28 -3.53 -0.01 -5.07
C LEU A 28 -2.45 1.01 -4.71
N PHE A 29 -1.18 0.59 -4.72
CA PHE A 29 -0.07 1.50 -4.43
C PHE A 29 -0.06 2.69 -5.39
N GLN A 30 -0.18 2.45 -6.68
CA GLN A 30 -0.16 3.52 -7.69
C GLN A 30 -1.32 4.49 -7.51
N ARG A 31 -2.44 4.00 -7.06
CA ARG A 31 -3.62 4.80 -6.79
C ARG A 31 -3.46 5.68 -5.56
N GLN A 32 -2.83 5.14 -4.51
CA GLN A 32 -2.66 5.84 -3.23
C GLN A 32 -1.42 6.73 -3.20
N VAL A 33 -0.41 6.38 -3.97
CA VAL A 33 0.86 7.12 -4.02
C VAL A 33 1.22 7.39 -5.49
N PRO A 34 0.45 8.25 -6.16
CA PRO A 34 0.57 8.40 -7.62
C PRO A 34 1.91 8.95 -8.08
N HIS A 35 2.64 9.65 -7.21
CA HIS A 35 3.94 10.21 -7.55
C HIS A 35 5.10 9.43 -6.92
N GLY A 36 4.81 8.31 -6.26
CA GLY A 36 5.82 7.52 -5.60
C GLY A 36 6.32 6.37 -6.46
N SER A 37 7.43 5.80 -6.03
CA SER A 37 7.98 4.59 -6.62
C SER A 37 7.90 3.47 -5.61
N ALA A 38 7.39 2.33 -6.02
CA ALA A 38 7.20 1.19 -5.12
C ALA A 38 8.50 0.72 -4.48
N ARG A 39 9.63 0.90 -5.19
CA ARG A 39 10.94 0.51 -4.66
C ARG A 39 11.37 1.35 -3.45
N ASP A 40 10.73 2.50 -3.24
CA ASP A 40 11.05 3.40 -2.14
C ASP A 40 10.20 3.12 -0.91
N TYR A 41 9.38 2.08 -0.97
CA TYR A 41 8.45 1.72 0.10
C TYR A 41 8.55 0.25 0.43
N LEU A 42 8.38 -0.04 1.72
CA LEU A 42 8.14 -1.41 2.17
C LEU A 42 6.64 -1.60 2.17
N ILE A 43 6.16 -2.54 1.37
CA ILE A 43 4.74 -2.80 1.22
C ILE A 43 4.42 -4.15 1.85
N ARG A 44 3.45 -4.16 2.75
CA ARG A 44 3.02 -5.39 3.42
C ARG A 44 1.51 -5.54 3.29
N VAL A 45 1.07 -6.78 3.15
CA VAL A 45 -0.35 -7.15 3.20
C VAL A 45 -0.53 -8.04 4.43
N ASN A 46 -1.42 -7.62 5.33
CA ASN A 46 -1.67 -8.32 6.58
C ASN A 46 -0.37 -8.58 7.35
N ARG A 47 0.52 -7.57 7.36
CA ARG A 47 1.80 -7.58 8.05
C ARG A 47 2.84 -8.51 7.43
N GLN A 48 2.59 -9.03 6.23
CA GLN A 48 3.51 -9.90 5.53
C GLN A 48 4.06 -9.21 4.29
N PRO A 49 5.34 -9.40 3.95
CA PRO A 49 5.85 -8.95 2.67
C PRO A 49 5.03 -9.53 1.53
N THR A 50 4.89 -8.79 0.45
CA THR A 50 4.01 -9.16 -0.64
C THR A 50 4.69 -8.94 -1.99
N ALA A 51 4.27 -9.72 -2.98
CA ALA A 51 4.66 -9.48 -4.36
C ALA A 51 3.79 -8.37 -4.96
N PRO A 52 4.32 -7.58 -5.92
CA PRO A 52 3.56 -6.49 -6.52
C PRO A 52 2.28 -6.94 -7.22
N ASP A 53 2.26 -8.14 -7.74
CA ASP A 53 1.12 -8.69 -8.47
C ASP A 53 0.16 -9.50 -7.59
N GLN A 54 0.36 -9.48 -6.28
CA GLN A 54 -0.56 -10.17 -5.38
C GLN A 54 -1.95 -9.53 -5.47
N VAL A 55 -2.97 -10.36 -5.66
CA VAL A 55 -4.36 -9.89 -5.70
C VAL A 55 -4.87 -9.69 -4.29
N LEU A 56 -5.48 -8.53 -4.06
CA LEU A 56 -6.06 -8.18 -2.77
C LEU A 56 -7.43 -8.84 -2.58
N GLN A 57 -7.80 -9.02 -1.34
CA GLN A 57 -9.08 -9.61 -0.96
C GLN A 57 -9.81 -8.71 0.02
N GLU A 58 -11.10 -8.91 0.13
CA GLU A 58 -11.94 -8.16 1.06
C GLU A 58 -11.35 -8.20 2.47
N GLY A 59 -11.21 -7.04 3.06
CA GLY A 59 -10.72 -6.94 4.43
C GLY A 59 -9.21 -6.94 4.59
N ASP A 60 -8.46 -7.01 3.50
CA ASP A 60 -7.00 -6.98 3.59
C ASP A 60 -6.53 -5.65 4.18
N ARG A 61 -5.40 -5.71 4.88
CA ARG A 61 -4.72 -4.56 5.45
C ARG A 61 -3.41 -4.36 4.70
N VAL A 62 -3.28 -3.22 4.03
CA VAL A 62 -2.10 -2.93 3.21
C VAL A 62 -1.38 -1.74 3.80
N SER A 63 -0.09 -1.88 4.07
CA SER A 63 0.72 -0.79 4.61
C SER A 63 1.83 -0.41 3.65
N PHE A 64 2.08 0.90 3.54
CA PHE A 64 3.16 1.49 2.76
C PHE A 64 4.06 2.27 3.71
N THR A 65 5.31 1.86 3.84
CA THR A 65 6.27 2.52 4.73
C THR A 65 7.49 2.95 3.93
N PRO A 66 7.84 4.24 3.91
CA PRO A 66 9.04 4.70 3.20
C PRO A 66 10.29 4.02 3.76
N THR A 67 11.16 3.59 2.85
CA THR A 67 12.42 2.94 3.23
C THR A 67 13.60 3.90 3.17
N LYS A 68 13.42 5.07 2.55
CA LYS A 68 14.46 6.09 2.48
C LYS A 68 14.23 7.15 3.53
N ILE A 69 15.32 7.61 4.13
CA ILE A 69 15.29 8.73 5.07
C ILE A 69 15.72 9.95 4.30
N GLU A 70 14.82 10.95 4.25
CA GLU A 70 15.07 12.19 3.52
C GLU A 70 16.24 12.94 4.14
N GLY A 71 17.15 13.42 3.31
CA GLY A 71 18.30 14.17 3.77
C GLY A 71 19.44 13.33 4.32
N ALA A 72 19.32 12.05 4.25
CA ALA A 72 20.36 11.14 4.72
C ALA A 72 21.46 10.99 3.67
#